data_3c81eca55acabb2bff3e4555cdee0b84
#
_entry.id   3c81eca55acabb2bff3e4555cdee0b84
#
_cell.length_a   1.000
_cell.length_b   1.000
_cell.length_c   1.000
_cell.angle_alpha   90.00
_cell.angle_beta   90.00
_cell.angle_gamma   90.00
#
_symmetry.space_group_name_H-M   'P 1'
#
loop_
_entity.id
_entity.type
_entity.pdbx_description
1 polymer ?
#
loop_
_entity_poly.entity_id
_entity_poly.type
_entity_poly.pdbx_seq_one_letter_code
_entity_poly.pdbx_strand_id
1 'polypeptide(L)'
;MAKFLHIADVHLGFDRYNSKVRTTDFFHTLWDVLERYAIQTRVDFVVIAGDLFEHRMIQPAILNQAQLCLQQLQSAGIPAIAIEGNHDNCPYGTKTSWLRYLSDWGLLTLLEPSQDEAMYTPWNEATKRGGYIDLDCGVRVLGSNWYGAAAPKAIEQIAQAIETLPVGPGSTVLLFHHGLEGQIARYSGALRYGDLLPLKKAGVHYVGLGHIHKHYTVDNWVFNPGSLEANNIEEGGLERGALLVEINNGQVDAQLQTEYRQRPIIRLSLKLRGQEALEDIEGLALKVIDRAMEQKRLIPAEQPIVELRIEGQIGFERLELDTRKLQSLLQEHCSALIFLLRYEVENVEYGTPLPDDADRHQIEREIFTDLLTAHNVYKKRAQPLAAGLIDLKEQQLTGVNEETLYTLVEQILNPPTKASPGHSG
;
A
#
# COMPACT_ATOMS: atom_id res chain seq x y z
N MET A 1 0.73 -1.41 -37.86
CA MET A 1 0.51 -0.64 -36.61
C MET A 1 -0.39 -1.51 -35.76
N ALA A 2 0.05 -1.84 -34.56
CA ALA A 2 -0.74 -2.61 -33.62
C ALA A 2 -1.13 -1.73 -32.42
N LYS A 3 -2.31 -1.98 -31.84
CA LYS A 3 -2.82 -1.30 -30.68
C LYS A 3 -3.13 -2.32 -29.58
N PHE A 4 -2.63 -2.11 -28.36
CA PHE A 4 -2.89 -3.01 -27.26
C PHE A 4 -3.11 -2.27 -25.92
N LEU A 5 -3.75 -2.95 -24.99
CA LEU A 5 -3.91 -2.48 -23.62
C LEU A 5 -2.93 -3.22 -22.70
N HIS A 6 -2.12 -2.48 -21.95
CA HIS A 6 -1.23 -3.02 -20.91
C HIS A 6 -1.79 -2.70 -19.52
N ILE A 7 -2.10 -3.74 -18.79
CA ILE A 7 -2.53 -3.70 -17.38
C ILE A 7 -1.63 -4.59 -16.53
N ALA A 8 -1.54 -4.30 -15.25
CA ALA A 8 -0.82 -5.08 -14.23
C ALA A 8 -1.46 -4.89 -12.87
N ASP A 9 -1.07 -5.69 -11.90
CA ASP A 9 -1.42 -5.48 -10.48
C ASP A 9 -2.93 -5.28 -10.28
N VAL A 10 -3.70 -6.23 -10.81
CA VAL A 10 -5.18 -6.19 -10.78
C VAL A 10 -5.72 -6.61 -9.41
N HIS A 11 -5.07 -7.57 -8.75
CA HIS A 11 -5.36 -8.03 -7.40
C HIS A 11 -6.82 -8.45 -7.15
N LEU A 12 -7.42 -9.23 -8.06
CA LEU A 12 -8.74 -9.81 -7.83
C LEU A 12 -8.76 -10.63 -6.54
N GLY A 13 -9.78 -10.41 -5.71
CA GLY A 13 -9.86 -11.06 -4.41
C GLY A 13 -9.24 -10.26 -3.28
N PHE A 14 -8.82 -9.01 -3.54
CA PHE A 14 -8.32 -8.10 -2.51
C PHE A 14 -9.27 -8.03 -1.30
N ASP A 15 -8.77 -8.31 -0.09
CA ASP A 15 -9.56 -8.46 1.13
C ASP A 15 -9.11 -7.58 2.31
N ARG A 16 -8.13 -6.72 2.11
CA ARG A 16 -7.73 -5.74 3.10
C ARG A 16 -8.93 -4.91 3.54
N TYR A 17 -9.03 -4.57 4.79
CA TYR A 17 -10.15 -3.89 5.44
C TYR A 17 -11.39 -4.76 5.72
N ASN A 18 -11.38 -6.07 5.46
CA ASN A 18 -12.52 -6.98 5.69
C ASN A 18 -13.85 -6.48 5.05
N SER A 19 -13.74 -5.82 3.91
CA SER A 19 -14.88 -5.25 3.19
C SER A 19 -15.17 -6.01 1.90
N LYS A 20 -16.28 -6.74 1.85
CA LYS A 20 -16.73 -7.43 0.64
C LYS A 20 -16.99 -6.46 -0.52
N VAL A 21 -17.47 -5.26 -0.21
CA VAL A 21 -17.68 -4.21 -1.22
C VAL A 21 -16.35 -3.84 -1.85
N ARG A 22 -15.30 -3.70 -1.02
CA ARG A 22 -13.97 -3.38 -1.50
C ARG A 22 -13.41 -4.49 -2.39
N THR A 23 -13.61 -5.75 -2.04
CA THR A 23 -13.22 -6.90 -2.87
C THR A 23 -13.88 -6.86 -4.26
N THR A 24 -15.16 -6.46 -4.31
CA THR A 24 -15.88 -6.33 -5.60
C THR A 24 -15.50 -5.08 -6.39
N ASP A 25 -14.91 -4.04 -5.77
CA ASP A 25 -14.42 -2.87 -6.50
C ASP A 25 -13.34 -3.27 -7.52
N PHE A 26 -12.39 -4.14 -7.16
CA PHE A 26 -11.33 -4.61 -8.06
C PHE A 26 -11.88 -5.31 -9.30
N PHE A 27 -12.92 -6.12 -9.14
CA PHE A 27 -13.63 -6.74 -10.26
C PHE A 27 -14.30 -5.68 -11.15
N HIS A 28 -15.03 -4.75 -10.57
CA HIS A 28 -15.72 -3.71 -11.35
C HIS A 28 -14.75 -2.77 -12.04
N THR A 29 -13.61 -2.49 -11.43
CA THR A 29 -12.54 -1.69 -12.02
C THR A 29 -11.96 -2.40 -13.24
N LEU A 30 -11.58 -3.69 -13.12
CA LEU A 30 -11.10 -4.47 -14.24
C LEU A 30 -12.13 -4.54 -15.37
N TRP A 31 -13.38 -4.85 -15.03
CA TRP A 31 -14.47 -4.91 -16.01
C TRP A 31 -14.62 -3.60 -16.79
N ASP A 32 -14.66 -2.47 -16.12
CA ASP A 32 -14.82 -1.15 -16.75
C ASP A 32 -13.62 -0.77 -17.62
N VAL A 33 -12.40 -1.08 -17.18
CA VAL A 33 -11.16 -0.87 -17.95
C VAL A 33 -11.18 -1.68 -19.25
N LEU A 34 -11.53 -2.97 -19.19
CA LEU A 34 -11.59 -3.83 -20.36
C LEU A 34 -12.68 -3.41 -21.34
N GLU A 35 -13.85 -3.03 -20.83
CA GLU A 35 -14.96 -2.53 -21.66
C GLU A 35 -14.55 -1.25 -22.40
N ARG A 36 -14.05 -0.23 -21.69
CA ARG A 36 -13.72 1.08 -22.26
C ARG A 36 -12.52 1.06 -23.16
N TYR A 37 -11.41 0.47 -22.67
CA TYR A 37 -10.10 0.63 -23.31
C TYR A 37 -9.62 -0.57 -24.12
N ALA A 38 -10.25 -1.73 -23.97
CA ALA A 38 -9.98 -2.85 -24.86
C ALA A 38 -11.09 -3.00 -25.91
N ILE A 39 -12.34 -3.16 -25.49
CA ILE A 39 -13.43 -3.53 -26.39
C ILE A 39 -13.91 -2.34 -27.22
N GLN A 40 -14.24 -1.21 -26.58
CA GLN A 40 -14.73 -0.01 -27.29
C GLN A 40 -13.67 0.58 -28.22
N THR A 41 -12.39 0.52 -27.83
CA THR A 41 -11.27 0.98 -28.67
C THR A 41 -10.81 -0.04 -29.70
N ARG A 42 -11.29 -1.30 -29.60
CA ARG A 42 -10.96 -2.43 -30.50
C ARG A 42 -9.45 -2.65 -30.58
N VAL A 43 -8.80 -2.88 -29.42
CA VAL A 43 -7.39 -3.21 -29.41
C VAL A 43 -7.14 -4.58 -30.06
N ASP A 44 -5.95 -4.80 -30.59
CA ASP A 44 -5.56 -6.08 -31.18
C ASP A 44 -5.37 -7.17 -30.11
N PHE A 45 -4.92 -6.80 -28.91
CA PHE A 45 -4.73 -7.70 -27.77
C PHE A 45 -4.66 -6.92 -26.44
N VAL A 46 -4.75 -7.66 -25.33
CA VAL A 46 -4.51 -7.15 -23.96
C VAL A 46 -3.33 -7.89 -23.36
N VAL A 47 -2.42 -7.18 -22.69
CA VAL A 47 -1.36 -7.80 -21.89
C VAL A 47 -1.60 -7.56 -20.40
N ILE A 48 -1.39 -8.61 -19.59
CA ILE A 48 -1.48 -8.60 -18.13
C ILE A 48 -0.09 -8.93 -17.59
N ALA A 49 0.62 -7.90 -17.11
CA ALA A 49 2.00 -8.03 -16.66
C ALA A 49 2.11 -8.49 -15.20
N GLY A 50 1.37 -9.55 -14.83
CA GLY A 50 1.39 -10.20 -13.52
C GLY A 50 0.39 -9.63 -12.49
N ASP A 51 0.26 -10.36 -11.40
CA ASP A 51 -0.60 -10.09 -10.24
C ASP A 51 -2.07 -9.85 -10.62
N LEU A 52 -2.64 -10.82 -11.37
CA LEU A 52 -4.07 -10.84 -11.64
C LEU A 52 -4.87 -11.13 -10.36
N PHE A 53 -4.38 -12.00 -9.50
CA PHE A 53 -5.00 -12.36 -8.23
C PHE A 53 -4.23 -11.79 -7.04
N GLU A 54 -4.94 -11.49 -5.93
CA GLU A 54 -4.31 -11.05 -4.67
C GLU A 54 -3.64 -12.21 -3.92
N HIS A 55 -4.23 -13.39 -3.98
CA HIS A 55 -3.79 -14.55 -3.21
C HIS A 55 -3.56 -15.78 -4.06
N ARG A 56 -2.56 -16.58 -3.71
CA ARG A 56 -2.32 -17.91 -4.31
C ARG A 56 -3.48 -18.89 -4.08
N MET A 57 -4.24 -18.70 -3.00
CA MET A 57 -5.45 -19.48 -2.67
C MET A 57 -6.66 -18.59 -2.84
N ILE A 58 -7.43 -18.78 -3.90
CA ILE A 58 -8.62 -17.98 -4.18
C ILE A 58 -9.90 -18.78 -3.96
N GLN A 59 -10.99 -18.06 -3.69
CA GLN A 59 -12.33 -18.63 -3.62
C GLN A 59 -12.94 -18.76 -5.02
N PRO A 60 -13.89 -19.70 -5.24
CA PRO A 60 -14.57 -19.87 -6.53
C PRO A 60 -15.20 -18.59 -7.07
N ALA A 61 -15.70 -17.71 -6.20
CA ALA A 61 -16.26 -16.42 -6.61
C ALA A 61 -15.22 -15.51 -7.27
N ILE A 62 -13.98 -15.52 -6.79
CA ILE A 62 -12.90 -14.72 -7.37
C ILE A 62 -12.44 -15.28 -8.71
N LEU A 63 -12.35 -16.61 -8.82
CA LEU A 63 -12.08 -17.26 -10.09
C LEU A 63 -13.15 -16.90 -11.12
N ASN A 64 -14.44 -16.94 -10.73
CA ASN A 64 -15.55 -16.57 -11.60
C ASN A 64 -15.46 -15.10 -12.08
N GLN A 65 -15.02 -14.17 -11.23
CA GLN A 65 -14.78 -12.78 -11.64
C GLN A 65 -13.73 -12.68 -12.76
N ALA A 66 -12.59 -13.36 -12.62
CA ALA A 66 -11.58 -13.43 -13.66
C ALA A 66 -12.12 -14.06 -14.96
N GLN A 67 -12.85 -15.18 -14.85
CA GLN A 67 -13.46 -15.83 -16.00
C GLN A 67 -14.41 -14.91 -16.74
N LEU A 68 -15.29 -14.19 -16.05
CA LEU A 68 -16.22 -13.24 -16.67
C LEU A 68 -15.50 -12.13 -17.45
N CYS A 69 -14.44 -11.54 -16.89
CA CYS A 69 -13.64 -10.53 -17.55
C CYS A 69 -12.93 -11.08 -18.81
N LEU A 70 -12.33 -12.27 -18.72
CA LEU A 70 -11.64 -12.89 -19.85
C LEU A 70 -12.60 -13.37 -20.94
N GLN A 71 -13.79 -13.88 -20.58
CA GLN A 71 -14.85 -14.24 -21.53
C GLN A 71 -15.40 -13.01 -22.27
N GLN A 72 -15.46 -11.85 -21.64
CA GLN A 72 -15.82 -10.58 -22.28
C GLN A 72 -14.85 -10.26 -23.41
N LEU A 73 -13.54 -10.34 -23.16
CA LEU A 73 -12.50 -10.15 -24.19
C LEU A 73 -12.60 -11.22 -25.30
N GLN A 74 -12.74 -12.49 -24.92
CA GLN A 74 -12.89 -13.59 -25.86
C GLN A 74 -14.10 -13.41 -26.79
N SER A 75 -15.23 -12.95 -26.23
CA SER A 75 -16.46 -12.67 -27.01
C SER A 75 -16.27 -11.51 -27.98
N ALA A 76 -15.36 -10.58 -27.67
CA ALA A 76 -14.99 -9.48 -28.55
C ALA A 76 -13.88 -9.87 -29.57
N GLY A 77 -13.35 -11.10 -29.50
CA GLY A 77 -12.25 -11.56 -30.36
C GLY A 77 -10.90 -10.98 -30.00
N ILE A 78 -10.74 -10.47 -28.76
CA ILE A 78 -9.50 -9.82 -28.29
C ILE A 78 -8.73 -10.83 -27.40
N PRO A 79 -7.54 -11.31 -27.82
CA PRO A 79 -6.74 -12.20 -27.01
C PRO A 79 -6.16 -11.49 -25.77
N ALA A 80 -6.20 -12.18 -24.63
CA ALA A 80 -5.52 -11.79 -23.41
C ALA A 80 -4.22 -12.60 -23.27
N ILE A 81 -3.09 -11.90 -23.09
CA ILE A 81 -1.77 -12.50 -22.93
C ILE A 81 -1.25 -12.12 -21.53
N ALA A 82 -0.82 -13.09 -20.74
CA ALA A 82 -0.42 -12.86 -19.36
C ALA A 82 0.91 -13.49 -19.01
N ILE A 83 1.55 -12.96 -17.98
CA ILE A 83 2.61 -13.60 -17.21
C ILE A 83 2.16 -13.71 -15.74
N GLU A 84 2.83 -14.58 -14.98
CA GLU A 84 2.63 -14.62 -13.52
C GLU A 84 3.42 -13.53 -12.80
N GLY A 85 2.78 -12.92 -11.80
CA GLY A 85 3.44 -12.08 -10.80
C GLY A 85 3.76 -12.88 -9.53
N ASN A 86 4.20 -12.20 -8.47
CA ASN A 86 4.52 -12.85 -7.20
C ASN A 86 3.29 -13.33 -6.42
N HIS A 87 2.12 -12.74 -6.65
CA HIS A 87 0.86 -13.16 -6.06
C HIS A 87 0.22 -14.34 -6.80
N ASP A 88 0.51 -14.51 -8.09
CA ASP A 88 -0.07 -15.57 -8.95
C ASP A 88 0.61 -16.94 -8.81
N ASN A 89 1.66 -17.06 -8.03
CA ASN A 89 2.38 -18.32 -7.84
C ASN A 89 1.45 -19.48 -7.46
N CYS A 90 1.86 -20.72 -7.81
CA CYS A 90 1.12 -21.93 -7.46
C CYS A 90 0.72 -21.96 -5.97
N PRO A 91 -0.51 -22.38 -5.67
CA PRO A 91 -0.92 -22.67 -4.29
C PRO A 91 -0.01 -23.73 -3.66
N TYR A 92 0.22 -23.62 -2.36
CA TYR A 92 1.07 -24.57 -1.62
C TYR A 92 0.59 -26.01 -1.82
N GLY A 93 1.53 -26.90 -2.16
CA GLY A 93 1.23 -28.32 -2.40
C GLY A 93 0.64 -28.64 -3.77
N THR A 94 0.51 -27.65 -4.65
CA THR A 94 0.05 -27.82 -6.05
C THR A 94 1.19 -27.56 -7.05
N LYS A 95 0.98 -27.99 -8.30
CA LYS A 95 1.92 -27.72 -9.41
C LYS A 95 1.32 -26.78 -10.47
N THR A 96 0.11 -26.26 -10.23
CA THR A 96 -0.65 -25.48 -11.20
C THR A 96 -1.12 -24.20 -10.52
N SER A 97 -0.87 -23.07 -11.15
CA SER A 97 -1.42 -21.76 -10.75
C SER A 97 -2.83 -21.57 -11.28
N TRP A 98 -3.51 -20.54 -10.79
CA TRP A 98 -4.83 -20.19 -11.33
C TRP A 98 -4.75 -19.55 -12.72
N LEU A 99 -3.66 -18.84 -13.06
CA LEU A 99 -3.44 -18.36 -14.42
C LEU A 99 -3.23 -19.52 -15.38
N ARG A 100 -2.47 -20.53 -14.96
CA ARG A 100 -2.30 -21.76 -15.74
C ARG A 100 -3.63 -22.47 -15.97
N TYR A 101 -4.46 -22.58 -14.93
CA TYR A 101 -5.82 -23.11 -15.05
C TYR A 101 -6.64 -22.34 -16.10
N LEU A 102 -6.67 -21.00 -16.03
CA LEU A 102 -7.38 -20.17 -17.00
C LEU A 102 -6.85 -20.32 -18.43
N SER A 103 -5.53 -20.50 -18.57
CA SER A 103 -4.87 -20.75 -19.85
C SER A 103 -5.23 -22.12 -20.44
N ASP A 104 -5.23 -23.17 -19.62
CA ASP A 104 -5.62 -24.51 -20.06
C ASP A 104 -7.08 -24.55 -20.53
N TRP A 105 -7.93 -23.68 -20.00
CA TRP A 105 -9.31 -23.47 -20.48
C TRP A 105 -9.42 -22.55 -21.70
N GLY A 106 -8.29 -22.03 -22.21
CA GLY A 106 -8.26 -21.17 -23.40
C GLY A 106 -8.82 -19.76 -23.19
N LEU A 107 -8.90 -19.30 -21.95
CA LEU A 107 -9.40 -17.96 -21.60
C LEU A 107 -8.31 -16.89 -21.72
N LEU A 108 -7.04 -17.27 -21.60
CA LEU A 108 -5.88 -16.42 -21.82
C LEU A 108 -4.68 -17.23 -22.36
N THR A 109 -3.69 -16.55 -22.87
CA THR A 109 -2.38 -17.09 -23.25
C THR A 109 -1.39 -16.79 -22.13
N LEU A 110 -1.02 -17.81 -21.33
CA LEU A 110 0.00 -17.66 -20.29
C LEU A 110 1.39 -17.96 -20.88
N LEU A 111 2.23 -16.94 -20.97
CA LEU A 111 3.58 -17.07 -21.48
C LEU A 111 4.56 -17.42 -20.35
N GLU A 112 5.10 -18.64 -20.40
CA GLU A 112 6.07 -19.16 -19.43
C GLU A 112 7.34 -19.63 -20.16
N PRO A 113 8.47 -18.91 -19.99
CA PRO A 113 9.78 -19.41 -20.45
C PRO A 113 10.13 -20.75 -19.79
N SER A 114 10.64 -21.70 -20.57
CA SER A 114 11.09 -23.00 -20.08
C SER A 114 12.37 -22.88 -19.24
N GLN A 115 12.53 -23.77 -18.26
CA GLN A 115 13.77 -23.92 -17.48
C GLN A 115 14.60 -25.11 -17.92
N ASP A 116 13.98 -26.09 -18.62
CA ASP A 116 14.58 -27.39 -18.95
C ASP A 116 15.04 -27.52 -20.41
N GLU A 117 14.53 -26.66 -21.30
CA GLU A 117 14.79 -26.65 -22.73
C GLU A 117 15.26 -25.26 -23.20
N ALA A 118 15.08 -24.98 -24.52
CA ALA A 118 15.24 -23.61 -25.00
C ALA A 118 14.29 -22.70 -24.22
N MET A 119 14.82 -21.62 -23.60
CA MET A 119 14.06 -20.72 -22.76
C MET A 119 12.79 -20.22 -23.43
N TYR A 120 12.86 -19.89 -24.72
CA TYR A 120 11.73 -19.43 -25.49
C TYR A 120 11.33 -20.44 -26.57
N THR A 121 10.19 -21.07 -26.37
CA THR A 121 9.48 -21.85 -27.39
C THR A 121 8.24 -21.08 -27.85
N PRO A 122 7.83 -21.21 -29.14
CA PRO A 122 6.61 -20.55 -29.61
C PRO A 122 5.38 -21.11 -28.88
N TRP A 123 4.37 -20.30 -28.70
CA TRP A 123 3.09 -20.75 -28.17
C TRP A 123 2.50 -21.86 -28.97
N ASN A 124 2.10 -22.92 -28.32
CA ASN A 124 1.46 -24.07 -28.93
C ASN A 124 0.02 -24.19 -28.44
N GLU A 125 -0.93 -23.98 -29.32
CA GLU A 125 -2.36 -23.96 -29.01
C GLU A 125 -2.89 -25.30 -28.48
N ALA A 126 -2.33 -26.42 -28.91
CA ALA A 126 -2.78 -27.75 -28.47
C ALA A 126 -2.34 -28.08 -27.04
N THR A 127 -1.13 -27.66 -26.66
CA THR A 127 -0.58 -27.89 -25.31
C THR A 127 -0.82 -26.72 -24.36
N LYS A 128 -1.21 -25.55 -24.88
CA LYS A 128 -1.33 -24.30 -24.11
C LYS A 128 -0.02 -23.94 -23.38
N ARG A 129 1.11 -24.11 -24.04
CA ARG A 129 2.47 -23.82 -23.51
C ARG A 129 3.28 -23.04 -24.53
N GLY A 130 4.17 -22.18 -24.01
CA GLY A 130 5.13 -21.42 -24.82
C GLY A 130 5.64 -20.20 -24.04
N GLY A 131 6.83 -19.74 -24.39
CA GLY A 131 7.44 -18.54 -23.79
C GLY A 131 7.18 -17.27 -24.61
N TYR A 132 6.77 -17.39 -25.87
CA TYR A 132 6.42 -16.26 -26.70
C TYR A 132 5.31 -16.61 -27.71
N ILE A 133 4.67 -15.55 -28.23
CA ILE A 133 3.67 -15.66 -29.29
C ILE A 133 3.90 -14.56 -30.35
N ASP A 134 3.78 -14.93 -31.63
CA ASP A 134 3.75 -14.00 -32.76
C ASP A 134 2.29 -13.74 -33.14
N LEU A 135 1.86 -12.48 -33.10
CA LEU A 135 0.51 -12.07 -33.42
C LEU A 135 0.38 -11.54 -34.85
N ASP A 136 -0.78 -11.75 -35.47
CA ASP A 136 -1.08 -11.31 -36.83
C ASP A 136 -0.97 -9.79 -37.01
N CYS A 137 -1.12 -9.01 -35.96
CA CYS A 137 -0.94 -7.55 -35.97
C CYS A 137 0.53 -7.09 -36.07
N GLY A 138 1.48 -8.04 -36.17
CA GLY A 138 2.91 -7.75 -36.39
C GLY A 138 3.70 -7.51 -35.10
N VAL A 139 3.25 -8.08 -33.96
CA VAL A 139 3.91 -7.98 -32.67
C VAL A 139 4.28 -9.37 -32.15
N ARG A 140 5.53 -9.53 -31.70
CA ARG A 140 5.97 -10.66 -30.88
C ARG A 140 5.82 -10.26 -29.41
N VAL A 141 5.12 -11.07 -28.63
CA VAL A 141 5.04 -10.90 -27.17
C VAL A 141 5.83 -12.04 -26.52
N LEU A 142 6.79 -11.67 -25.66
CA LEU A 142 7.61 -12.57 -24.86
C LEU A 142 7.16 -12.49 -23.40
N GLY A 143 7.06 -13.62 -22.74
CA GLY A 143 6.79 -13.69 -21.31
C GLY A 143 8.06 -13.78 -20.47
N SER A 144 7.89 -13.69 -19.17
CA SER A 144 8.91 -13.99 -18.16
C SER A 144 8.29 -14.74 -16.99
N ASN A 145 9.12 -15.48 -16.25
CA ASN A 145 8.75 -15.99 -14.94
C ASN A 145 8.97 -14.92 -13.87
N TRP A 146 8.41 -15.14 -12.68
CA TRP A 146 8.77 -14.36 -11.52
C TRP A 146 10.15 -14.79 -10.98
N TYR A 147 11.13 -13.89 -10.99
CA TYR A 147 12.51 -14.20 -10.61
C TYR A 147 12.94 -13.64 -9.25
N GLY A 148 12.17 -12.73 -8.66
CA GLY A 148 12.53 -12.08 -7.40
C GLY A 148 13.94 -11.48 -7.45
N ALA A 149 14.76 -11.76 -6.44
CA ALA A 149 16.13 -11.24 -6.35
C ALA A 149 17.08 -11.75 -7.46
N ALA A 150 16.71 -12.80 -8.20
CA ALA A 150 17.50 -13.29 -9.32
C ALA A 150 17.25 -12.55 -10.65
N ALA A 151 16.35 -11.56 -10.65
CA ALA A 151 15.94 -10.82 -11.85
C ALA A 151 17.11 -10.24 -12.68
N PRO A 152 18.17 -9.62 -12.12
CA PRO A 152 19.27 -9.10 -12.95
C PRO A 152 19.95 -10.17 -13.77
N LYS A 153 20.18 -11.35 -13.18
CA LYS A 153 20.79 -12.50 -13.88
C LYS A 153 19.83 -13.10 -14.92
N ALA A 154 18.54 -13.14 -14.61
CA ALA A 154 17.51 -13.64 -15.53
C ALA A 154 17.42 -12.78 -16.80
N ILE A 155 17.56 -11.46 -16.66
CA ILE A 155 17.53 -10.53 -17.81
C ILE A 155 18.66 -10.80 -18.80
N GLU A 156 19.88 -11.07 -18.32
CA GLU A 156 20.99 -11.44 -19.18
C GLU A 156 20.69 -12.74 -19.97
N GLN A 157 20.13 -13.74 -19.30
CA GLN A 157 19.75 -15.01 -19.93
C GLN A 157 18.60 -14.82 -20.93
N ILE A 158 17.61 -14.00 -20.59
CA ILE A 158 16.48 -13.64 -21.47
C ILE A 158 17.02 -12.94 -22.73
N ALA A 159 17.91 -11.96 -22.59
CA ALA A 159 18.50 -11.25 -23.73
C ALA A 159 19.23 -12.19 -24.67
N GLN A 160 20.07 -13.09 -24.14
CA GLN A 160 20.78 -14.12 -24.93
C GLN A 160 19.81 -15.08 -25.64
N ALA A 161 18.73 -15.48 -24.96
CA ALA A 161 17.73 -16.35 -25.55
C ALA A 161 16.95 -15.64 -26.67
N ILE A 162 16.64 -14.34 -26.53
CA ILE A 162 15.98 -13.56 -27.59
C ILE A 162 16.85 -13.47 -28.88
N GLU A 163 18.17 -13.30 -28.74
CA GLU A 163 19.09 -13.23 -29.86
C GLU A 163 19.11 -14.52 -30.69
N THR A 164 18.72 -15.66 -30.11
CA THR A 164 18.66 -16.96 -30.81
C THR A 164 17.32 -17.25 -31.45
N LEU A 165 16.31 -16.41 -31.25
CA LEU A 165 14.99 -16.61 -31.81
C LEU A 165 14.98 -16.42 -33.35
N PRO A 166 14.10 -17.12 -34.06
CA PRO A 166 13.89 -16.87 -35.49
C PRO A 166 13.44 -15.42 -35.71
N VAL A 167 13.72 -14.91 -36.91
CA VAL A 167 13.27 -13.56 -37.30
C VAL A 167 11.77 -13.45 -37.06
N GLY A 168 11.40 -12.47 -36.26
CA GLY A 168 10.03 -12.22 -35.83
C GLY A 168 9.36 -11.11 -36.61
N PRO A 169 8.13 -10.76 -36.22
CA PRO A 169 7.43 -9.58 -36.72
C PRO A 169 8.13 -8.28 -36.32
N GLY A 170 7.66 -7.15 -36.85
CA GLY A 170 8.34 -5.85 -36.78
C GLY A 170 8.48 -5.22 -35.42
N SER A 171 7.75 -5.70 -34.40
CA SER A 171 7.82 -5.17 -33.04
C SER A 171 7.89 -6.30 -32.01
N THR A 172 8.70 -6.10 -30.95
CA THR A 172 8.90 -7.05 -29.87
C THR A 172 8.55 -6.42 -28.53
N VAL A 173 7.63 -7.03 -27.80
CA VAL A 173 7.17 -6.68 -26.46
C VAL A 173 7.66 -7.75 -25.49
N LEU A 174 8.29 -7.36 -24.39
CA LEU A 174 8.63 -8.26 -23.29
C LEU A 174 7.79 -7.87 -22.05
N LEU A 175 7.11 -8.84 -21.48
CA LEU A 175 6.42 -8.68 -20.19
C LEU A 175 7.33 -9.18 -19.07
N PHE A 176 7.48 -8.36 -18.01
CA PHE A 176 8.35 -8.68 -16.90
C PHE A 176 7.77 -8.11 -15.59
N HIS A 177 7.41 -8.98 -14.64
CA HIS A 177 6.82 -8.53 -13.38
C HIS A 177 7.92 -8.21 -12.36
N HIS A 178 8.35 -6.95 -12.30
CA HIS A 178 9.38 -6.48 -11.35
C HIS A 178 9.41 -4.95 -11.23
N GLY A 179 9.94 -4.46 -10.09
CA GLY A 179 10.11 -3.03 -9.85
C GLY A 179 11.42 -2.47 -10.40
N LEU A 180 11.39 -1.18 -10.82
CA LEU A 180 12.57 -0.42 -11.22
C LEU A 180 13.02 0.51 -10.08
N GLU A 181 14.34 0.60 -9.86
CA GLU A 181 14.95 1.45 -8.83
C GLU A 181 14.58 2.94 -9.01
N GLY A 182 14.38 3.63 -7.89
CA GLY A 182 14.04 5.05 -7.87
C GLY A 182 12.55 5.37 -8.05
N GLN A 183 11.69 4.38 -8.35
CA GLN A 183 10.25 4.61 -8.55
C GLN A 183 9.46 4.68 -7.24
N ILE A 184 9.87 3.94 -6.22
CA ILE A 184 9.32 4.01 -4.86
C ILE A 184 10.45 4.10 -3.85
N ALA A 185 10.35 5.01 -2.89
CA ALA A 185 11.27 5.08 -1.75
C ALA A 185 11.16 3.79 -0.91
N ARG A 186 12.29 3.17 -0.58
CA ARG A 186 12.41 1.95 0.25
C ARG A 186 12.08 0.62 -0.44
N TYR A 187 12.02 0.54 -1.75
CA TYR A 187 11.95 -0.75 -2.43
C TYR A 187 13.38 -1.32 -2.57
N SER A 188 13.70 -2.36 -1.78
CA SER A 188 14.97 -3.08 -1.88
C SER A 188 14.86 -4.21 -2.90
N GLY A 189 15.86 -4.37 -3.75
CA GLY A 189 15.91 -5.45 -4.76
C GLY A 189 15.30 -5.07 -6.10
N ALA A 190 14.95 -3.80 -6.33
CA ALA A 190 14.52 -3.30 -7.63
C ALA A 190 15.67 -3.43 -8.67
N LEU A 191 15.26 -3.64 -9.93
CA LEU A 191 16.18 -3.59 -11.06
C LEU A 191 16.71 -2.18 -11.28
N ARG A 192 17.97 -2.06 -11.67
CA ARG A 192 18.50 -0.81 -12.19
C ARG A 192 18.14 -0.69 -13.68
N TYR A 193 17.96 0.52 -14.16
CA TYR A 193 17.73 0.73 -15.59
C TYR A 193 18.84 0.10 -16.46
N GLY A 194 20.11 0.18 -16.00
CA GLY A 194 21.23 -0.44 -16.66
C GLY A 194 21.13 -1.95 -16.82
N ASP A 195 20.48 -2.64 -15.89
CA ASP A 195 20.29 -4.09 -15.92
C ASP A 195 19.35 -4.50 -17.08
N LEU A 196 18.47 -3.61 -17.55
CA LEU A 196 17.55 -3.86 -18.67
C LEU A 196 18.20 -3.65 -20.05
N LEU A 197 19.33 -2.94 -20.17
CA LEU A 197 19.95 -2.59 -21.46
C LEU A 197 20.29 -3.78 -22.35
N PRO A 198 20.65 -4.98 -21.83
CA PRO A 198 20.81 -6.17 -22.68
C PRO A 198 19.57 -6.50 -23.51
N LEU A 199 18.36 -6.30 -22.96
CA LEU A 199 17.10 -6.52 -23.67
C LEU A 199 16.92 -5.56 -24.86
N LYS A 200 17.33 -4.28 -24.68
CA LYS A 200 17.30 -3.28 -25.74
C LYS A 200 18.22 -3.66 -26.90
N LYS A 201 19.41 -4.20 -26.59
CA LYS A 201 20.36 -4.70 -27.58
C LYS A 201 19.84 -5.95 -28.32
N ALA A 202 19.10 -6.81 -27.60
CA ALA A 202 18.46 -8.01 -28.19
C ALA A 202 17.21 -7.68 -29.02
N GLY A 203 16.86 -6.40 -29.22
CA GLY A 203 15.76 -5.97 -30.08
C GLY A 203 14.39 -5.88 -29.41
N VAL A 204 14.31 -5.81 -28.09
CA VAL A 204 13.05 -5.53 -27.39
C VAL A 204 12.68 -4.05 -27.55
N HIS A 205 11.51 -3.78 -28.09
CA HIS A 205 11.00 -2.44 -28.37
C HIS A 205 10.13 -1.87 -27.24
N TYR A 206 9.51 -2.74 -26.45
CA TYR A 206 8.64 -2.38 -25.33
C TYR A 206 8.88 -3.34 -24.17
N VAL A 207 9.25 -2.82 -23.00
CA VAL A 207 9.32 -3.58 -21.76
C VAL A 207 8.12 -3.22 -20.91
N GLY A 208 7.15 -4.14 -20.83
CA GLY A 208 5.93 -3.99 -20.01
C GLY A 208 6.15 -4.56 -18.62
N LEU A 209 6.17 -3.69 -17.62
CA LEU A 209 6.37 -4.04 -16.22
C LEU A 209 5.05 -4.11 -15.45
N GLY A 210 5.09 -4.74 -14.28
CA GLY A 210 4.14 -4.68 -13.17
C GLY A 210 4.87 -4.62 -11.85
N HIS A 211 4.19 -4.98 -10.73
CA HIS A 211 4.71 -5.05 -9.37
C HIS A 211 4.76 -3.72 -8.61
N ILE A 212 4.92 -2.61 -9.27
CA ILE A 212 4.91 -1.29 -8.66
C ILE A 212 3.57 -0.62 -8.96
N HIS A 213 2.75 -0.36 -7.95
CA HIS A 213 1.38 0.16 -8.09
C HIS A 213 1.31 1.63 -8.53
N LYS A 214 2.44 2.22 -8.90
CA LYS A 214 2.56 3.59 -9.41
C LYS A 214 2.94 3.56 -10.88
N HIS A 215 2.24 4.37 -11.69
CA HIS A 215 2.62 4.56 -13.09
C HIS A 215 4.00 5.22 -13.23
N TYR A 216 4.79 4.73 -14.19
CA TYR A 216 5.99 5.41 -14.69
C TYR A 216 6.37 4.93 -16.09
N THR A 217 7.10 5.79 -16.80
CA THR A 217 7.72 5.49 -18.10
C THR A 217 9.18 5.93 -18.05
N VAL A 218 10.08 5.11 -18.58
CA VAL A 218 11.51 5.44 -18.68
C VAL A 218 11.97 5.27 -20.13
N ASP A 219 12.56 6.33 -20.69
CA ASP A 219 13.12 6.40 -22.04
C ASP A 219 12.14 6.03 -23.16
N ASN A 220 10.83 6.19 -22.95
CA ASN A 220 9.79 5.71 -23.86
C ASN A 220 10.00 4.27 -24.33
N TRP A 221 10.48 3.43 -23.42
CA TRP A 221 10.87 2.03 -23.69
C TRP A 221 10.48 1.08 -22.54
N VAL A 222 10.59 1.51 -21.28
CA VAL A 222 10.14 0.76 -20.11
C VAL A 222 8.87 1.41 -19.58
N PHE A 223 7.82 0.62 -19.43
CA PHE A 223 6.49 1.09 -19.08
C PHE A 223 5.90 0.29 -17.94
N ASN A 224 5.38 0.96 -16.95
CA ASN A 224 4.62 0.37 -15.84
C ASN A 224 3.30 1.13 -15.69
N PRO A 225 2.13 0.47 -15.80
CA PRO A 225 0.84 1.14 -15.70
C PRO A 225 0.50 1.55 -14.26
N GLY A 226 1.09 0.89 -13.27
CA GLY A 226 0.60 0.85 -11.91
C GLY A 226 -0.53 -0.14 -11.74
N SER A 227 -1.12 -0.20 -10.55
CA SER A 227 -2.31 -1.01 -10.29
C SER A 227 -3.57 -0.36 -10.88
N LEU A 228 -4.60 -1.16 -11.17
CA LEU A 228 -5.88 -0.61 -11.63
C LEU A 228 -6.66 0.05 -10.50
N GLU A 229 -6.53 -0.46 -9.28
CA GLU A 229 -7.19 0.06 -8.09
C GLU A 229 -6.16 0.20 -6.96
N ALA A 230 -6.37 1.12 -6.01
CA ALA A 230 -5.45 1.30 -4.89
C ALA A 230 -5.60 0.18 -3.84
N ASN A 231 -4.51 -0.44 -3.43
CA ASN A 231 -4.51 -1.47 -2.40
C ASN A 231 -4.53 -0.90 -0.97
N ASN A 232 -4.15 0.34 -0.81
CA ASN A 232 -4.14 1.00 0.50
C ASN A 232 -4.32 2.52 0.37
N ILE A 233 -4.49 3.18 1.52
CA ILE A 233 -4.75 4.62 1.59
C ILE A 233 -3.55 5.46 1.12
N GLU A 234 -2.33 4.95 1.32
CA GLU A 234 -1.10 5.63 0.90
C GLU A 234 -0.99 5.71 -0.61
N GLU A 235 -1.54 4.72 -1.31
CA GLU A 235 -1.57 4.68 -2.77
C GLU A 235 -2.60 5.63 -3.38
N GLY A 236 -3.51 6.19 -2.58
CA GLY A 236 -4.55 7.10 -3.07
C GLY A 236 -4.02 8.32 -3.84
N GLY A 237 -2.79 8.74 -3.59
CA GLY A 237 -2.13 9.85 -4.29
C GLY A 237 -1.20 9.42 -5.42
N LEU A 238 -1.06 8.13 -5.71
CA LEU A 238 -0.22 7.63 -6.79
C LEU A 238 -0.97 7.67 -8.11
N GLU A 239 -0.31 8.15 -9.16
CA GLU A 239 -0.80 8.00 -10.53
C GLU A 239 -0.76 6.53 -10.92
N ARG A 240 -1.84 6.00 -11.47
CA ARG A 240 -2.00 4.60 -11.87
C ARG A 240 -3.13 4.45 -12.89
N GLY A 241 -3.14 3.36 -13.63
CA GLY A 241 -4.17 3.13 -14.62
C GLY A 241 -3.88 1.96 -15.54
N ALA A 242 -4.32 2.08 -16.77
CA ALA A 242 -4.02 1.17 -17.87
C ALA A 242 -3.30 1.94 -18.97
N LEU A 243 -2.31 1.34 -19.62
CA LEU A 243 -1.64 1.96 -20.76
C LEU A 243 -2.30 1.50 -22.06
N LEU A 244 -2.85 2.43 -22.82
CA LEU A 244 -3.24 2.22 -24.20
C LEU A 244 -2.04 2.50 -25.09
N VAL A 245 -1.56 1.47 -25.80
CA VAL A 245 -0.29 1.49 -26.52
C VAL A 245 -0.51 1.29 -28.02
N GLU A 246 0.08 2.16 -28.81
CA GLU A 246 0.24 1.97 -30.26
C GLU A 246 1.71 1.68 -30.58
N ILE A 247 1.96 0.61 -31.32
CA ILE A 247 3.32 0.20 -31.72
C ILE A 247 3.40 -0.06 -33.22
N ASN A 248 4.42 0.51 -33.84
CA ASN A 248 4.65 0.34 -35.27
C ASN A 248 6.14 0.29 -35.58
N ASN A 249 6.63 -0.87 -36.05
CA ASN A 249 8.06 -1.09 -36.37
C ASN A 249 8.98 -0.57 -35.25
N GLY A 250 8.66 -0.90 -34.01
CA GLY A 250 9.43 -0.51 -32.80
C GLY A 250 9.23 0.92 -32.33
N GLN A 251 8.47 1.74 -33.02
CA GLN A 251 8.04 3.04 -32.48
C GLN A 251 6.84 2.86 -31.58
N VAL A 252 6.91 3.40 -30.37
CA VAL A 252 5.91 3.25 -29.31
C VAL A 252 5.29 4.59 -28.99
N ASP A 253 3.95 4.65 -28.93
CA ASP A 253 3.15 5.67 -28.27
C ASP A 253 2.29 5.00 -27.22
N ALA A 254 2.46 5.38 -25.94
CA ALA A 254 1.78 4.79 -24.81
C ALA A 254 1.14 5.90 -23.97
N GLN A 255 -0.16 5.79 -23.77
CA GLN A 255 -0.97 6.80 -23.06
C GLN A 255 -1.64 6.17 -21.83
N LEU A 256 -1.43 6.77 -20.67
CA LEU A 256 -2.08 6.35 -19.44
C LEU A 256 -3.57 6.71 -19.47
N GLN A 257 -4.40 5.73 -19.22
CA GLN A 257 -5.85 5.85 -19.11
C GLN A 257 -6.26 5.76 -17.65
N THR A 258 -6.92 6.81 -17.14
CA THR A 258 -7.34 6.93 -15.72
C THR A 258 -8.84 7.12 -15.55
N GLU A 259 -9.57 7.38 -16.65
CA GLU A 259 -10.99 7.69 -16.67
C GLU A 259 -11.85 6.41 -16.64
N TYR A 260 -11.80 5.67 -15.55
CA TYR A 260 -12.59 4.45 -15.33
C TYR A 260 -13.01 4.36 -13.86
N ARG A 261 -13.87 3.41 -13.53
CA ARG A 261 -14.40 3.23 -12.19
C ARG A 261 -13.30 2.90 -11.19
N GLN A 262 -13.10 3.78 -10.23
CA GLN A 262 -12.22 3.61 -9.06
C GLN A 262 -12.95 4.11 -7.82
N ARG A 263 -12.64 3.54 -6.63
CA ARG A 263 -13.17 4.08 -5.39
C ARG A 263 -12.36 5.30 -4.93
N PRO A 264 -13.02 6.44 -4.67
CA PRO A 264 -12.31 7.63 -4.21
C PRO A 264 -11.60 7.40 -2.87
N ILE A 265 -10.36 7.87 -2.77
CA ILE A 265 -9.56 7.88 -1.54
C ILE A 265 -9.30 9.31 -1.16
N ILE A 266 -9.77 9.69 0.04
CA ILE A 266 -9.72 11.06 0.54
C ILE A 266 -8.84 11.09 1.79
N ARG A 267 -7.80 11.89 1.77
CA ARG A 267 -6.90 12.11 2.91
C ARG A 267 -7.11 13.53 3.44
N LEU A 268 -7.43 13.64 4.72
CA LEU A 268 -7.69 14.87 5.44
C LEU A 268 -6.75 14.99 6.65
N SER A 269 -6.47 16.21 7.07
CA SER A 269 -5.68 16.46 8.27
C SER A 269 -6.31 17.53 9.16
N LEU A 270 -6.24 17.31 10.46
CA LEU A 270 -6.57 18.25 11.52
C LEU A 270 -5.31 18.50 12.35
N LYS A 271 -4.83 19.75 12.37
CA LYS A 271 -3.67 20.16 13.16
C LYS A 271 -4.12 20.81 14.46
N LEU A 272 -3.69 20.24 15.57
CA LEU A 272 -3.94 20.77 16.92
C LEU A 272 -2.72 21.58 17.39
N ARG A 273 -3.00 22.59 18.24
CA ARG A 273 -1.99 23.54 18.74
C ARG A 273 -1.77 23.44 20.26
N GLY A 274 -2.44 22.50 20.94
CA GLY A 274 -2.36 22.31 22.37
C GLY A 274 -3.25 23.23 23.20
N GLN A 275 -4.09 24.04 22.55
CA GLN A 275 -5.04 24.96 23.21
C GLN A 275 -6.48 24.43 23.14
N GLU A 276 -6.73 23.45 22.32
CA GLU A 276 -8.04 22.85 22.11
C GLU A 276 -8.42 21.99 23.33
N ALA A 277 -9.66 22.11 23.79
CA ALA A 277 -10.20 21.25 24.82
C ALA A 277 -10.61 19.89 24.22
N LEU A 278 -10.66 18.83 25.05
CA LEU A 278 -11.06 17.49 24.61
C LEU A 278 -12.45 17.51 23.94
N GLU A 279 -13.37 18.28 24.47
CA GLU A 279 -14.74 18.44 23.99
C GLU A 279 -14.83 19.09 22.60
N ASP A 280 -13.82 19.85 22.22
CA ASP A 280 -13.80 20.54 20.91
C ASP A 280 -13.36 19.64 19.77
N ILE A 281 -12.64 18.54 20.06
CA ILE A 281 -12.00 17.69 19.03
C ILE A 281 -13.01 17.10 18.06
N GLU A 282 -14.15 16.62 18.56
CA GLU A 282 -15.23 16.08 17.72
C GLU A 282 -15.75 17.14 16.74
N GLY A 283 -16.06 18.34 17.25
CA GLY A 283 -16.56 19.46 16.45
C GLY A 283 -15.54 19.97 15.42
N LEU A 284 -14.25 19.95 15.75
CA LEU A 284 -13.18 20.32 14.82
C LEU A 284 -13.01 19.26 13.71
N ALA A 285 -13.08 17.99 14.06
CA ALA A 285 -13.00 16.90 13.09
C ALA A 285 -14.19 16.91 12.12
N LEU A 286 -15.41 17.13 12.63
CA LEU A 286 -16.62 17.29 11.78
C LEU A 286 -16.47 18.46 10.81
N LYS A 287 -15.98 19.62 11.25
CA LYS A 287 -15.74 20.78 10.39
C LYS A 287 -14.76 20.50 9.26
N VAL A 288 -13.74 19.65 9.50
CA VAL A 288 -12.81 19.23 8.44
C VAL A 288 -13.52 18.39 7.37
N ILE A 289 -14.38 17.46 7.82
CA ILE A 289 -15.19 16.62 6.93
C ILE A 289 -16.19 17.47 6.14
N ASP A 290 -16.95 18.35 6.81
CA ASP A 290 -17.96 19.23 6.19
C ASP A 290 -17.33 20.10 5.11
N ARG A 291 -16.17 20.69 5.41
CA ARG A 291 -15.43 21.49 4.44
C ARG A 291 -15.01 20.69 3.21
N ALA A 292 -14.60 19.42 3.39
CA ALA A 292 -14.26 18.56 2.26
C ALA A 292 -15.50 18.21 1.42
N MET A 293 -16.67 18.03 2.05
CA MET A 293 -17.95 17.82 1.36
C MET A 293 -18.41 19.08 0.60
N GLU A 294 -18.35 20.26 1.24
CA GLU A 294 -18.68 21.54 0.61
C GLU A 294 -17.81 21.82 -0.63
N GLN A 295 -16.53 21.46 -0.55
CA GLN A 295 -15.58 21.58 -1.67
C GLN A 295 -15.75 20.48 -2.72
N LYS A 296 -16.70 19.56 -2.56
CA LYS A 296 -16.91 18.40 -3.44
C LYS A 296 -15.66 17.49 -3.57
N ARG A 297 -14.75 17.55 -2.62
CA ARG A 297 -13.61 16.63 -2.52
C ARG A 297 -14.02 15.29 -1.91
N LEU A 298 -15.04 15.30 -1.05
CA LEU A 298 -15.64 14.14 -0.43
C LEU A 298 -17.12 14.12 -0.84
N ILE A 299 -17.53 13.06 -1.54
CA ILE A 299 -18.89 12.85 -2.02
C ILE A 299 -19.46 11.61 -1.32
N PRO A 300 -20.36 11.77 -0.34
CA PRO A 300 -20.91 10.64 0.44
C PRO A 300 -21.56 9.53 -0.41
N ALA A 301 -22.21 9.90 -1.52
CA ALA A 301 -22.86 8.95 -2.43
C ALA A 301 -21.87 7.96 -3.09
N GLU A 302 -20.60 8.31 -3.19
CA GLU A 302 -19.55 7.46 -3.74
C GLU A 302 -18.98 6.47 -2.71
N GLN A 303 -19.37 6.61 -1.43
CA GLN A 303 -18.89 5.79 -0.32
C GLN A 303 -17.35 5.71 -0.30
N PRO A 304 -16.63 6.84 -0.19
CA PRO A 304 -15.18 6.87 -0.32
C PRO A 304 -14.46 6.11 0.80
N ILE A 305 -13.17 5.86 0.60
CA ILE A 305 -12.24 5.51 1.68
C ILE A 305 -11.68 6.84 2.20
N VAL A 306 -11.85 7.10 3.51
CA VAL A 306 -11.42 8.37 4.13
C VAL A 306 -10.38 8.10 5.19
N GLU A 307 -9.27 8.85 5.17
CA GLU A 307 -8.33 8.96 6.27
C GLU A 307 -8.42 10.37 6.86
N LEU A 308 -8.65 10.46 8.16
CA LEU A 308 -8.41 11.70 8.90
C LEU A 308 -7.20 11.51 9.82
N ARG A 309 -6.16 12.32 9.60
CA ARG A 309 -5.02 12.40 10.48
C ARG A 309 -5.19 13.58 11.42
N ILE A 310 -5.21 13.31 12.73
CA ILE A 310 -5.16 14.32 13.79
C ILE A 310 -3.72 14.33 14.28
N GLU A 311 -3.04 15.45 14.15
CA GLU A 311 -1.62 15.62 14.46
C GLU A 311 -1.36 16.94 15.22
N GLY A 312 -0.23 17.03 15.89
CA GLY A 312 0.20 18.22 16.62
C GLY A 312 0.16 18.04 18.12
N GLN A 313 -0.03 19.13 18.86
CA GLN A 313 0.03 19.14 20.32
C GLN A 313 -1.37 19.14 20.94
N ILE A 314 -1.51 18.47 22.09
CA ILE A 314 -2.75 18.43 22.89
C ILE A 314 -2.47 18.87 24.32
N GLY A 315 -3.44 19.58 24.94
CA GLY A 315 -3.40 20.01 26.33
C GLY A 315 -4.10 19.07 27.31
N PHE A 316 -4.49 17.86 26.87
CA PHE A 316 -5.19 16.84 27.67
C PHE A 316 -4.51 15.48 27.48
N GLU A 317 -4.85 14.50 28.29
CA GLU A 317 -4.26 13.16 28.18
C GLU A 317 -4.69 12.47 26.88
N ARG A 318 -3.71 11.93 26.12
CA ARG A 318 -3.96 11.26 24.84
C ARG A 318 -5.03 10.16 24.90
N LEU A 319 -5.12 9.45 26.03
CA LEU A 319 -6.06 8.35 26.23
C LEU A 319 -7.47 8.79 26.63
N GLU A 320 -7.69 10.08 26.91
CA GLU A 320 -9.01 10.62 27.23
C GLU A 320 -9.93 10.71 26.01
N LEU A 321 -9.34 10.80 24.79
CA LEU A 321 -10.10 10.78 23.55
C LEU A 321 -10.51 9.35 23.18
N ASP A 322 -11.80 9.07 23.14
CA ASP A 322 -12.33 7.82 22.57
C ASP A 322 -12.26 7.85 21.04
N THR A 323 -11.10 7.45 20.53
CA THR A 323 -10.82 7.42 19.08
C THR A 323 -11.74 6.49 18.30
N ARG A 324 -12.25 5.41 18.93
CA ARG A 324 -13.18 4.47 18.28
C ARG A 324 -14.56 5.10 18.09
N LYS A 325 -15.07 5.75 19.13
CA LYS A 325 -16.34 6.49 19.07
C LYS A 325 -16.27 7.59 18.03
N LEU A 326 -15.20 8.39 18.05
CA LEU A 326 -14.96 9.46 17.08
C LEU A 326 -14.90 8.91 15.64
N GLN A 327 -14.15 7.84 15.41
CA GLN A 327 -14.06 7.21 14.10
C GLN A 327 -15.42 6.76 13.57
N SER A 328 -16.22 6.09 14.40
CA SER A 328 -17.56 5.62 14.01
C SER A 328 -18.50 6.77 13.66
N LEU A 329 -18.49 7.84 14.46
CA LEU A 329 -19.29 9.04 14.22
C LEU A 329 -18.90 9.70 12.89
N LEU A 330 -17.60 9.89 12.63
CA LEU A 330 -17.12 10.52 11.40
C LEU A 330 -17.41 9.67 10.17
N GLN A 331 -17.29 8.34 10.29
CA GLN A 331 -17.61 7.39 9.21
C GLN A 331 -19.09 7.48 8.82
N GLU A 332 -19.99 7.50 9.81
CA GLU A 332 -21.43 7.65 9.57
C GLU A 332 -21.75 9.01 8.96
N HIS A 333 -21.18 10.08 9.49
CA HIS A 333 -21.40 11.44 9.03
C HIS A 333 -21.05 11.64 7.55
N CYS A 334 -19.93 11.08 7.07
CA CYS A 334 -19.52 11.20 5.67
C CYS A 334 -19.91 10.02 4.79
N SER A 335 -20.64 9.03 5.31
CA SER A 335 -21.04 7.80 4.61
C SER A 335 -19.84 7.06 3.98
N ALA A 336 -18.66 7.13 4.60
CA ALA A 336 -17.48 6.46 4.09
C ALA A 336 -17.63 4.93 4.17
N LEU A 337 -17.26 4.21 3.10
CA LEU A 337 -17.18 2.74 3.13
C LEU A 337 -16.18 2.30 4.20
N ILE A 338 -15.03 2.97 4.25
CA ILE A 338 -13.96 2.75 5.22
C ILE A 338 -13.50 4.11 5.73
N PHE A 339 -13.41 4.25 7.05
CA PHE A 339 -12.85 5.44 7.69
C PHE A 339 -11.66 5.03 8.56
N LEU A 340 -10.52 5.67 8.34
CA LEU A 340 -9.30 5.47 9.11
C LEU A 340 -8.98 6.73 9.90
N LEU A 341 -8.97 6.63 11.22
CA LEU A 341 -8.55 7.70 12.10
C LEU A 341 -7.10 7.47 12.54
N ARG A 342 -6.19 8.35 12.13
CA ARG A 342 -4.81 8.37 12.64
C ARG A 342 -4.69 9.46 13.69
N TYR A 343 -4.41 9.07 14.92
CA TYR A 343 -4.27 9.98 16.05
C TYR A 343 -2.79 10.02 16.48
N GLU A 344 -2.06 10.96 15.88
CA GLU A 344 -0.60 11.12 16.00
C GLU A 344 -0.30 12.46 16.70
N VAL A 345 -0.57 12.54 17.99
CA VAL A 345 -0.44 13.75 18.78
C VAL A 345 0.61 13.60 19.89
N GLU A 346 1.20 14.72 20.27
CA GLU A 346 2.13 14.82 21.38
C GLU A 346 1.48 15.69 22.48
N ASN A 347 1.71 15.33 23.75
CA ASN A 347 1.29 16.19 24.84
C ASN A 347 2.14 17.47 24.81
N VAL A 348 1.52 18.62 25.10
CA VAL A 348 2.29 19.85 25.37
C VAL A 348 3.18 19.54 26.56
N GLU A 349 4.48 19.51 26.33
CA GLU A 349 5.43 19.49 27.43
C GLU A 349 5.32 20.83 28.17
N TYR A 350 4.57 20.83 29.28
CA TYR A 350 4.63 21.90 30.27
C TYR A 350 5.94 21.74 31.07
N GLY A 351 7.07 21.87 30.38
CA GLY A 351 8.32 22.06 31.07
C GLY A 351 8.28 23.49 31.68
N THR A 352 8.18 23.62 32.98
CA THR A 352 8.49 24.90 33.63
C THR A 352 9.90 25.28 33.17
N PRO A 353 10.12 26.46 32.55
CA PRO A 353 11.47 26.83 32.12
C PRO A 353 12.36 26.87 33.36
N LEU A 354 13.26 25.89 33.44
CA LEU A 354 14.27 25.88 34.50
C LEU A 354 15.21 27.05 34.28
N PRO A 355 15.62 27.77 35.34
CA PRO A 355 16.67 28.77 35.24
C PRO A 355 17.93 28.14 34.67
N ASP A 356 18.69 28.90 33.87
CA ASP A 356 19.92 28.42 33.25
C ASP A 356 20.98 27.94 34.27
N ASP A 357 20.82 28.30 35.54
CA ASP A 357 21.66 27.94 36.68
C ASP A 357 21.01 26.92 37.64
N ALA A 358 19.92 26.25 37.20
CA ALA A 358 19.24 25.24 38.02
C ALA A 358 20.19 24.09 38.36
N ASP A 359 20.25 23.77 39.67
CA ASP A 359 21.04 22.62 40.09
C ASP A 359 20.35 21.28 39.75
N ARG A 360 21.12 20.20 39.85
CA ARG A 360 20.64 18.86 39.55
C ARG A 360 19.40 18.45 40.33
N HIS A 361 19.28 18.84 41.60
CA HIS A 361 18.14 18.50 42.46
C HIS A 361 16.88 19.26 42.04
N GLN A 362 17.04 20.51 41.61
CA GLN A 362 15.95 21.29 41.05
C GLN A 362 15.42 20.66 39.76
N ILE A 363 16.33 20.30 38.85
CA ILE A 363 15.99 19.62 37.58
C ILE A 363 15.25 18.31 37.84
N GLU A 364 15.77 17.46 38.72
CA GLU A 364 15.14 16.19 39.07
C GLU A 364 13.77 16.38 39.72
N ARG A 365 13.61 17.37 40.58
CA ARG A 365 12.33 17.68 41.23
C ARG A 365 11.27 18.12 40.23
N GLU A 366 11.63 18.99 39.30
CA GLU A 366 10.73 19.43 38.24
C GLU A 366 10.31 18.26 37.36
N ILE A 367 11.26 17.44 36.85
CA ILE A 367 10.99 16.28 36.01
C ILE A 367 10.04 15.29 36.72
N PHE A 368 10.32 14.94 38.01
CA PHE A 368 9.45 14.03 38.74
C PHE A 368 8.08 14.63 39.02
N THR A 369 8.02 15.94 39.31
CA THR A 369 6.75 16.64 39.53
C THR A 369 5.90 16.65 38.28
N ASP A 370 6.50 16.94 37.12
CA ASP A 370 5.83 16.95 35.81
C ASP A 370 5.31 15.56 35.44
N LEU A 371 6.14 14.53 35.57
CA LEU A 371 5.74 13.14 35.32
C LEU A 371 4.58 12.67 36.19
N LEU A 372 4.60 13.04 37.48
CA LEU A 372 3.54 12.69 38.45
C LEU A 372 2.29 13.51 38.21
N THR A 373 2.42 14.76 37.79
CA THR A 373 1.29 15.64 37.46
C THR A 373 0.55 15.15 36.20
N ALA A 374 1.28 14.64 35.24
CA ALA A 374 0.71 14.02 34.05
C ALA A 374 -0.08 12.72 34.31
N HIS A 375 0.05 12.13 35.52
CA HIS A 375 -0.63 10.88 35.84
C HIS A 375 -1.88 11.11 36.73
N ASN A 376 -3.07 10.74 36.23
CA ASN A 376 -4.36 11.01 36.89
C ASN A 376 -4.45 10.57 38.35
N VAL A 377 -3.80 9.48 38.74
CA VAL A 377 -3.81 8.96 40.12
C VAL A 377 -2.93 9.82 41.04
N TYR A 378 -1.82 10.36 40.54
CA TYR A 378 -0.80 11.01 41.36
C TYR A 378 -0.81 12.54 41.30
N LYS A 379 -1.50 13.15 40.32
CA LYS A 379 -1.45 14.60 40.06
C LYS A 379 -1.76 15.46 41.30
N LYS A 380 -2.69 15.04 42.16
CA LYS A 380 -3.03 15.77 43.36
C LYS A 380 -1.94 15.73 44.45
N ARG A 381 -0.98 14.83 44.30
CA ARG A 381 0.12 14.60 45.25
C ARG A 381 1.47 14.64 44.58
N ALA A 382 1.58 15.22 43.39
CA ALA A 382 2.78 15.18 42.56
C ALA A 382 4.01 15.74 43.28
N GLN A 383 3.91 16.93 43.92
CA GLN A 383 5.04 17.53 44.61
C GLN A 383 5.55 16.71 45.81
N PRO A 384 4.71 16.26 46.75
CA PRO A 384 5.19 15.44 47.87
C PRO A 384 5.72 14.05 47.38
N LEU A 385 5.15 13.47 46.35
CA LEU A 385 5.65 12.23 45.78
C LEU A 385 7.00 12.42 45.06
N ALA A 386 7.18 13.52 44.32
CA ALA A 386 8.46 13.84 43.67
C ALA A 386 9.58 14.02 44.74
N ALA A 387 9.31 14.75 45.81
CA ALA A 387 10.25 14.88 46.91
C ALA A 387 10.63 13.54 47.56
N GLY A 388 9.63 12.68 47.79
CA GLY A 388 9.86 11.33 48.32
C GLY A 388 10.68 10.43 47.38
N LEU A 389 10.46 10.52 46.07
CA LEU A 389 11.26 9.76 45.08
C LEU A 389 12.72 10.20 45.02
N ILE A 390 12.98 11.51 45.20
CA ILE A 390 14.35 12.04 45.27
C ILE A 390 15.04 11.51 46.53
N ASP A 391 14.37 11.61 47.69
CA ASP A 391 14.91 11.10 48.96
C ASP A 391 15.18 9.58 48.88
N LEU A 392 14.27 8.80 48.32
CA LEU A 392 14.46 7.35 48.09
C LEU A 392 15.72 7.08 47.26
N LYS A 393 15.91 7.81 46.16
CA LYS A 393 17.09 7.71 45.29
C LYS A 393 18.39 8.05 46.03
N GLU A 394 18.39 9.13 46.83
CA GLU A 394 19.56 9.54 47.61
C GLU A 394 19.95 8.49 48.66
N GLN A 395 18.95 7.95 49.35
CA GLN A 395 19.18 6.92 50.34
C GLN A 395 19.69 5.61 49.73
N GLN A 396 19.18 5.27 48.55
CA GLN A 396 19.71 4.13 47.79
C GLN A 396 21.17 4.34 47.36
N LEU A 397 21.51 5.53 46.88
CA LEU A 397 22.89 5.84 46.46
C LEU A 397 23.88 5.90 47.65
N THR A 398 23.41 6.21 48.88
CA THR A 398 24.23 6.20 50.09
C THR A 398 24.37 4.81 50.72
N GLY A 399 23.73 3.80 50.11
CA GLY A 399 23.89 2.40 50.57
C GLY A 399 23.04 2.01 51.77
N VAL A 400 21.93 2.70 52.00
CA VAL A 400 20.94 2.35 53.06
C VAL A 400 20.37 0.95 52.76
N ASN A 401 20.11 0.18 53.82
CA ASN A 401 19.62 -1.19 53.66
C ASN A 401 18.19 -1.26 53.07
N GLU A 402 17.85 -2.36 52.42
CA GLU A 402 16.57 -2.52 51.74
C GLU A 402 15.35 -2.37 52.64
N GLU A 403 15.41 -2.82 53.90
CA GLU A 403 14.30 -2.76 54.81
C GLU A 403 13.92 -1.30 55.17
N THR A 404 14.91 -0.42 55.30
CA THR A 404 14.71 1.02 55.47
C THR A 404 14.14 1.65 54.20
N LEU A 405 14.59 1.25 53.01
CA LEU A 405 14.04 1.76 51.71
C LEU A 405 12.58 1.35 51.54
N TYR A 406 12.21 0.10 51.88
CA TYR A 406 10.79 -0.31 51.84
C TYR A 406 9.92 0.51 52.79
N THR A 407 10.40 0.78 54.00
CA THR A 407 9.69 1.62 54.98
C THR A 407 9.47 3.04 54.42
N LEU A 408 10.48 3.58 53.73
CA LEU A 408 10.36 4.90 53.07
C LEU A 408 9.32 4.88 51.95
N VAL A 409 9.30 3.84 51.13
CA VAL A 409 8.29 3.69 50.05
C VAL A 409 6.88 3.65 50.65
N GLU A 410 6.66 2.89 51.72
CA GLU A 410 5.35 2.85 52.40
C GLU A 410 4.93 4.21 52.93
N GLN A 411 5.83 5.00 53.50
CA GLN A 411 5.56 6.36 53.98
C GLN A 411 5.25 7.33 52.84
N ILE A 412 5.94 7.22 51.69
CA ILE A 412 5.68 8.04 50.51
C ILE A 412 4.29 7.72 49.94
N LEU A 413 3.93 6.46 49.85
CA LEU A 413 2.64 6.04 49.30
C LEU A 413 1.47 6.30 50.28
N ASN A 414 1.66 6.08 51.57
CA ASN A 414 0.67 6.22 52.63
C ASN A 414 1.11 7.19 53.75
N PRO A 415 1.16 8.51 53.47
CA PRO A 415 1.58 9.46 54.48
C PRO A 415 0.63 9.43 55.69
N PRO A 416 1.15 9.53 56.92
CA PRO A 416 0.31 9.55 58.11
C PRO A 416 -0.67 10.72 58.03
N THR A 417 -1.95 10.43 58.19
CA THR A 417 -3.02 11.43 58.29
C THR A 417 -2.68 12.40 59.41
N LYS A 418 -2.51 13.70 59.12
CA LYS A 418 -2.36 14.73 60.13
C LYS A 418 -3.58 14.66 61.04
N ALA A 419 -3.35 14.30 62.31
CA ALA A 419 -4.38 14.38 63.33
C ALA A 419 -4.89 15.84 63.41
N SER A 420 -6.21 16.03 63.29
CA SER A 420 -6.83 17.31 63.48
C SER A 420 -6.54 17.83 64.90
N PRO A 421 -6.15 19.10 65.10
CA PRO A 421 -5.96 19.62 66.43
C PRO A 421 -7.32 19.60 67.16
N GLY A 422 -7.35 18.86 68.29
CA GLY A 422 -8.51 18.74 69.13
C GLY A 422 -8.95 20.11 69.58
N HIS A 423 -10.21 20.42 69.44
CA HIS A 423 -10.88 21.49 70.19
C HIS A 423 -10.93 21.08 71.64
N SER A 424 -10.08 21.72 72.41
CA SER A 424 -10.23 21.77 73.88
C SER A 424 -10.83 23.12 74.29
N GLY A 425 -11.95 23.03 74.98
CA GLY A 425 -12.53 24.15 75.74
C GLY A 425 -13.94 24.49 75.39
#